data_ac8ef55b82e63e80b8bc9f52c37de07d
#
_entry.id   ac8ef55b82e63e80b8bc9f52c37de07d
#
_cell.length_a   1.000
_cell.length_b   1.000
_cell.length_c   1.000
_cell.angle_alpha   90.00
_cell.angle_beta   90.00
_cell.angle_gamma   90.00
#
_symmetry.space_group_name_H-M   'P 1'
#
loop_
_entity.id
_entity.type
_entity.pdbx_description
1 polymer ?
#
loop_
_entity_poly.entity_id
_entity_poly.type
_entity_poly.pdbx_seq_one_letter_code
_entity_poly.pdbx_strand_id
1 'polypeptide(L)'
;PAHFMHSEGNFHFYDPVSRILFTGDLGASMTTGQQAQQFVTDLKAHIPLMEGFHRRYMVSNKILRLWVRMARQLDISMLVPQHGAPIVGPVAIQQFFDWIESLSCGIDLFDDRAYQLPTLKIDPVRGTQPVLHAVRA
;
A
#
# COMPACT_ATOMS: atom_id res chain seq x y z
N PRO A 1 1.00 7.71 -15.35
CA PRO A 1 1.95 6.70 -14.85
C PRO A 1 1.75 6.44 -13.37
N ALA A 2 1.96 5.19 -12.95
CA ALA A 2 1.89 4.75 -11.55
C ALA A 2 3.02 3.73 -11.26
N HIS A 3 4.20 3.99 -11.86
CA HIS A 3 5.35 3.09 -11.77
C HIS A 3 5.69 2.77 -10.31
N PHE A 4 5.96 1.49 -10.04
CA PHE A 4 6.28 0.96 -8.70
C PHE A 4 5.15 1.07 -7.65
N MET A 5 3.88 1.11 -8.13
CA MET A 5 2.68 1.07 -7.27
C MET A 5 1.74 -0.10 -7.67
N HIS A 6 2.00 -1.42 -7.33
CA HIS A 6 3.28 -1.87 -6.78
C HIS A 6 4.19 -2.46 -7.87
N SER A 7 3.73 -2.66 -9.09
CA SER A 7 4.55 -3.15 -10.23
C SER A 7 5.34 -2.03 -10.90
N GLU A 8 6.49 -2.37 -11.49
CA GLU A 8 7.41 -1.42 -12.11
C GLU A 8 6.77 -0.59 -13.23
N GLY A 9 5.98 -1.22 -14.09
CA GLY A 9 5.36 -0.62 -15.26
C GLY A 9 3.90 -0.24 -15.10
N ASN A 10 3.42 -0.04 -13.86
CA ASN A 10 2.03 0.19 -13.57
C ASN A 10 1.51 1.53 -14.12
N PHE A 11 0.22 1.53 -14.50
CA PHE A 11 -0.53 2.71 -14.95
C PHE A 11 -1.87 2.78 -14.22
N HIS A 12 -2.33 4.01 -13.96
CA HIS A 12 -3.68 4.30 -13.54
C HIS A 12 -4.46 4.93 -14.68
N PHE A 13 -5.77 4.72 -14.68
CA PHE A 13 -6.67 5.24 -15.71
C PHE A 13 -7.60 6.29 -15.11
N TYR A 14 -7.67 7.46 -15.74
CA TYR A 14 -8.57 8.53 -15.35
C TYR A 14 -9.63 8.74 -16.44
N ASP A 15 -10.88 8.67 -16.04
CA ASP A 15 -12.02 9.07 -16.87
C ASP A 15 -12.44 10.50 -16.53
N PRO A 16 -12.20 11.48 -17.41
CA PRO A 16 -12.54 12.88 -17.15
C PRO A 16 -14.04 13.16 -17.18
N VAL A 17 -14.85 12.27 -17.75
CA VAL A 17 -16.30 12.45 -17.82
C VAL A 17 -16.94 12.10 -16.48
N SER A 18 -16.65 10.92 -15.94
CA SER A 18 -17.13 10.50 -14.63
C SER A 18 -16.28 11.03 -13.47
N ARG A 19 -15.08 11.57 -13.77
CA ARG A 19 -14.05 12.02 -12.80
C ARG A 19 -13.62 10.89 -11.86
N ILE A 20 -13.53 9.68 -12.41
CA ILE A 20 -13.09 8.49 -11.69
C ILE A 20 -11.63 8.20 -12.02
N LEU A 21 -10.82 8.00 -11.00
CA LEU A 21 -9.45 7.50 -11.13
C LEU A 21 -9.39 6.04 -10.67
N PHE A 22 -9.11 5.13 -11.60
CA PHE A 22 -8.86 3.72 -11.33
C PHE A 22 -7.39 3.55 -10.92
N THR A 23 -7.17 3.14 -9.69
CA THR A 23 -5.86 3.24 -9.03
C THR A 23 -5.14 1.91 -8.86
N GLY A 24 -5.60 0.84 -9.54
CA GLY A 24 -4.99 -0.48 -9.40
C GLY A 24 -4.93 -0.90 -7.92
N ASP A 25 -3.74 -1.22 -7.44
CA ASP A 25 -3.56 -1.62 -6.04
C ASP A 25 -3.39 -0.46 -5.06
N LEU A 26 -3.23 0.77 -5.56
CA LEU A 26 -3.17 1.93 -4.69
C LEU A 26 -4.58 2.25 -4.17
N GLY A 27 -4.76 2.22 -2.85
CA GLY A 27 -6.06 2.28 -2.19
C GLY A 27 -6.67 0.92 -1.86
N ALA A 28 -5.99 -0.18 -2.23
CA ALA A 28 -6.44 -1.53 -1.88
C ALA A 28 -6.67 -1.68 -0.38
N SER A 29 -7.77 -2.34 -0.01
CA SER A 29 -8.14 -2.54 1.38
C SER A 29 -8.63 -3.96 1.66
N MET A 30 -8.31 -4.46 2.86
CA MET A 30 -8.72 -5.78 3.36
C MET A 30 -10.14 -5.71 3.89
N THR A 31 -11.11 -5.66 2.98
CA THR A 31 -12.53 -5.62 3.31
C THR A 31 -13.17 -7.00 3.14
N THR A 32 -14.21 -7.29 3.91
CA THR A 32 -14.95 -8.56 3.83
C THR A 32 -16.44 -8.30 3.64
N GLY A 33 -17.10 -9.17 2.87
CA GLY A 33 -18.56 -9.19 2.72
C GLY A 33 -19.15 -7.82 2.34
N GLN A 34 -20.03 -7.29 3.16
CA GLN A 34 -20.73 -6.03 2.90
C GLN A 34 -19.81 -4.79 2.90
N GLN A 35 -18.68 -4.85 3.61
CA GLN A 35 -17.73 -3.72 3.64
C GLN A 35 -17.13 -3.43 2.26
N ALA A 36 -16.93 -4.45 1.44
CA ALA A 36 -16.39 -4.30 0.08
C ALA A 36 -17.35 -3.57 -0.88
N GLN A 37 -18.63 -3.49 -0.51
CA GLN A 37 -19.68 -2.85 -1.31
C GLN A 37 -20.00 -1.43 -0.85
N GLN A 38 -19.37 -0.95 0.22
CA GLN A 38 -19.60 0.39 0.78
C GLN A 38 -18.58 1.38 0.25
N PHE A 39 -19.02 2.60 0.02
CA PHE A 39 -18.12 3.70 -0.29
C PHE A 39 -17.42 4.20 0.96
N VAL A 40 -16.12 4.49 0.84
CA VAL A 40 -15.31 5.08 1.90
C VAL A 40 -15.50 6.61 1.86
N THR A 41 -16.22 7.14 2.82
CA THR A 41 -16.42 8.59 3.04
C THR A 41 -15.66 9.10 4.26
N ASP A 42 -15.27 8.20 5.18
CA ASP A 42 -14.37 8.44 6.32
C ASP A 42 -13.10 7.62 6.17
N LEU A 43 -12.07 8.26 5.67
CA LEU A 43 -10.81 7.57 5.44
C LEU A 43 -10.11 7.15 6.73
N LYS A 44 -10.21 7.94 7.80
CA LYS A 44 -9.53 7.63 9.07
C LYS A 44 -9.95 6.28 9.63
N ALA A 45 -11.25 5.98 9.57
CA ALA A 45 -11.77 4.68 9.97
C ALA A 45 -11.33 3.54 9.04
N HIS A 46 -10.98 3.85 7.78
CA HIS A 46 -10.63 2.89 6.76
C HIS A 46 -9.12 2.60 6.66
N ILE A 47 -8.25 3.51 7.09
CA ILE A 47 -6.78 3.37 7.06
C ILE A 47 -6.29 2.02 7.62
N PRO A 48 -6.78 1.53 8.77
CA PRO A 48 -6.30 0.24 9.30
C PRO A 48 -6.48 -0.95 8.35
N LEU A 49 -7.45 -0.88 7.43
CA LEU A 49 -7.70 -1.92 6.43
C LEU A 49 -6.76 -1.82 5.21
N MET A 50 -6.10 -0.68 5.03
CA MET A 50 -5.21 -0.39 3.89
C MET A 50 -3.73 -0.42 4.27
N GLU A 51 -3.39 0.02 5.48
CA GLU A 51 -2.01 0.36 5.86
C GLU A 51 -1.04 -0.80 5.70
N GLY A 52 -1.42 -1.99 6.17
CA GLY A 52 -0.56 -3.17 6.11
C GLY A 52 -0.14 -3.52 4.69
N PHE A 53 -1.09 -3.46 3.74
CA PHE A 53 -0.83 -3.70 2.33
C PHE A 53 0.11 -2.62 1.75
N HIS A 54 -0.20 -1.35 1.95
CA HIS A 54 0.58 -0.25 1.37
C HIS A 54 2.00 -0.19 1.92
N ARG A 55 2.17 -0.40 3.23
CA ARG A 55 3.51 -0.45 3.85
C ARG A 55 4.37 -1.55 3.27
N ARG A 56 3.77 -2.70 2.93
CA ARG A 56 4.51 -3.85 2.43
C ARG A 56 4.83 -3.77 0.93
N TYR A 57 3.86 -3.34 0.13
CA TYR A 57 3.92 -3.54 -1.33
C TYR A 57 4.22 -2.26 -2.14
N MET A 58 4.02 -1.08 -1.59
CA MET A 58 4.47 0.15 -2.26
C MET A 58 5.97 0.31 -2.07
N VAL A 59 6.67 0.73 -3.15
CA VAL A 59 8.14 0.70 -3.15
C VAL A 59 8.78 1.70 -2.17
N SER A 60 8.27 2.93 -2.10
CA SER A 60 8.78 3.97 -1.20
C SER A 60 7.85 5.18 -1.13
N ASN A 61 7.94 5.93 -0.03
CA ASN A 61 7.26 7.22 0.12
C ASN A 61 7.62 8.23 -0.99
N LYS A 62 8.88 8.21 -1.47
CA LYS A 62 9.30 9.09 -2.58
C LYS A 62 8.37 8.93 -3.80
N ILE A 63 8.07 7.69 -4.18
CA ILE A 63 7.21 7.40 -5.34
C ILE A 63 5.76 7.79 -5.06
N LEU A 64 5.26 7.49 -3.87
CA LEU A 64 3.90 7.89 -3.45
C LEU A 64 3.71 9.41 -3.54
N ARG A 65 4.66 10.19 -3.06
CA ARG A 65 4.62 11.67 -3.14
C ARG A 65 4.68 12.20 -4.57
N LEU A 66 5.45 11.57 -5.46
CA LEU A 66 5.48 11.94 -6.88
C LEU A 66 4.11 11.71 -7.53
N TRP A 67 3.50 10.57 -7.23
CA TRP A 67 2.17 10.24 -7.73
C TRP A 67 1.10 11.20 -7.19
N VAL A 68 1.08 11.47 -5.89
CA VAL A 68 0.10 12.41 -5.29
C VAL A 68 0.18 13.79 -5.92
N ARG A 69 1.40 14.32 -6.15
CA ARG A 69 1.57 15.62 -6.82
C ARG A 69 0.97 15.65 -8.23
N MET A 70 1.03 14.54 -8.95
CA MET A 70 0.39 14.39 -10.25
C MET A 70 -1.14 14.27 -10.10
N ALA A 71 -1.61 13.39 -9.20
CA ALA A 71 -3.03 13.10 -9.02
C ALA A 71 -3.82 14.33 -8.52
N ARG A 72 -3.21 15.19 -7.70
CA ARG A 72 -3.83 16.45 -7.24
C ARG A 72 -4.12 17.46 -8.37
N GLN A 73 -3.60 17.24 -9.58
CA GLN A 73 -3.90 18.08 -10.75
C GLN A 73 -5.18 17.63 -11.47
N LEU A 74 -5.76 16.49 -11.07
CA LEU A 74 -6.98 15.95 -11.65
C LEU A 74 -8.20 16.31 -10.79
N ASP A 75 -9.33 16.57 -11.46
CA ASP A 75 -10.63 16.75 -10.78
C ASP A 75 -11.25 15.37 -10.50
N ILE A 76 -10.94 14.80 -9.35
CA ILE A 76 -11.32 13.43 -8.99
C ILE A 76 -12.51 13.46 -8.03
N SER A 77 -13.59 12.76 -8.41
CA SER A 77 -14.76 12.53 -7.54
C SER A 77 -14.71 11.19 -6.81
N MET A 78 -13.96 10.21 -7.37
CA MET A 78 -13.86 8.86 -6.83
C MET A 78 -12.51 8.23 -7.18
N LEU A 79 -11.89 7.54 -6.20
CA LEU A 79 -10.78 6.63 -6.41
C LEU A 79 -11.31 5.20 -6.35
N VAL A 80 -11.01 4.41 -7.37
CA VAL A 80 -11.47 3.02 -7.47
C VAL A 80 -10.25 2.10 -7.50
N PRO A 81 -9.89 1.51 -6.36
CA PRO A 81 -8.85 0.49 -6.31
C PRO A 81 -9.35 -0.83 -6.91
N GLN A 82 -8.43 -1.69 -7.33
CA GLN A 82 -8.74 -3.01 -7.85
C GLN A 82 -9.30 -3.95 -6.75
N HIS A 83 -8.89 -3.75 -5.50
CA HIS A 83 -9.30 -4.54 -4.35
C HIS A 83 -9.80 -3.63 -3.22
N GLY A 84 -10.94 -4.02 -2.63
CA GLY A 84 -11.54 -3.28 -1.52
C GLY A 84 -12.58 -2.25 -1.96
N ALA A 85 -12.78 -1.22 -1.14
CA ALA A 85 -13.87 -0.28 -1.30
C ALA A 85 -13.42 1.04 -1.98
N PRO A 86 -14.24 1.61 -2.89
CA PRO A 86 -13.97 2.91 -3.51
C PRO A 86 -13.96 4.04 -2.48
N ILE A 87 -13.05 5.00 -2.66
CA ILE A 87 -12.94 6.21 -1.83
C ILE A 87 -13.67 7.35 -2.56
N VAL A 88 -14.64 7.96 -1.90
CA VAL A 88 -15.58 8.89 -2.56
C VAL A 88 -15.66 10.23 -1.83
N GLY A 89 -15.68 11.28 -2.64
CA GLY A 89 -15.87 12.65 -2.19
C GLY A 89 -14.56 13.38 -1.86
N PRO A 90 -14.58 14.72 -1.96
CA PRO A 90 -13.37 15.53 -1.92
C PRO A 90 -12.62 15.42 -0.58
N VAL A 91 -13.33 15.26 0.52
CA VAL A 91 -12.72 15.17 1.87
C VAL A 91 -11.95 13.85 2.02
N ALA A 92 -12.57 12.72 1.70
CA ALA A 92 -11.93 11.41 1.83
C ALA A 92 -10.75 11.26 0.85
N ILE A 93 -10.87 11.79 -0.38
CA ILE A 93 -9.80 11.80 -1.38
C ILE A 93 -8.62 12.65 -0.91
N GLN A 94 -8.89 13.85 -0.35
CA GLN A 94 -7.83 14.70 0.19
C GLN A 94 -7.12 14.01 1.37
N GLN A 95 -7.87 13.40 2.29
CA GLN A 95 -7.32 12.63 3.41
C GLN A 95 -6.46 11.44 2.91
N PHE A 96 -6.89 10.79 1.81
CA PHE A 96 -6.10 9.71 1.20
C PHE A 96 -4.76 10.23 0.66
N PHE A 97 -4.76 11.35 -0.03
CA PHE A 97 -3.52 11.95 -0.52
C PHE A 97 -2.58 12.33 0.62
N ASP A 98 -3.11 12.96 1.67
CA ASP A 98 -2.30 13.36 2.83
C ASP A 98 -1.72 12.14 3.57
N TRP A 99 -2.51 11.08 3.71
CA TRP A 99 -2.05 9.83 4.30
C TRP A 99 -0.95 9.18 3.47
N ILE A 100 -1.13 9.04 2.15
CA ILE A 100 -0.14 8.45 1.24
C ILE A 100 1.16 9.26 1.23
N GLU A 101 1.08 10.59 1.25
CA GLU A 101 2.27 11.46 1.31
C GLU A 101 3.08 11.29 2.59
N SER A 102 2.44 10.87 3.68
CA SER A 102 3.09 10.66 4.99
C SER A 102 3.52 9.21 5.23
N LEU A 103 3.11 8.26 4.39
CA LEU A 103 3.30 6.84 4.63
C LEU A 103 4.74 6.40 4.34
N SER A 104 5.44 5.88 5.35
CA SER A 104 6.69 5.11 5.15
C SER A 104 6.35 3.69 4.71
N CYS A 105 6.92 3.24 3.58
CA CYS A 105 6.58 1.96 2.98
C CYS A 105 7.77 1.36 2.21
N GLY A 106 7.69 0.07 1.92
CA GLY A 106 8.70 -0.63 1.12
C GLY A 106 10.10 -0.41 1.65
N ILE A 107 10.97 0.10 0.79
CA ILE A 107 12.39 0.31 1.14
C ILE A 107 12.62 1.37 2.24
N ASP A 108 11.67 2.24 2.51
CA ASP A 108 11.78 3.20 3.62
C ASP A 108 11.79 2.51 5.01
N LEU A 109 11.35 1.25 5.08
CA LEU A 109 11.23 0.46 6.30
C LEU A 109 12.43 -0.44 6.58
N PHE A 110 13.37 -0.52 5.64
CA PHE A 110 14.52 -1.40 5.71
C PHE A 110 15.79 -0.65 6.11
N ASP A 111 16.56 -1.26 6.98
CA ASP A 111 17.91 -0.86 7.36
C ASP A 111 18.83 -2.11 7.39
N ASP A 112 20.08 -1.94 7.84
CA ASP A 112 21.06 -3.00 7.90
C ASP A 112 20.61 -4.22 8.74
N ARG A 113 19.68 -4.04 9.65
CA ARG A 113 19.14 -5.15 10.48
C ARG A 113 18.29 -6.11 9.69
N ALA A 114 17.66 -5.65 8.61
CA ALA A 114 16.83 -6.48 7.74
C ALA A 114 17.66 -7.49 6.90
N TYR A 115 18.98 -7.25 6.78
CA TYR A 115 19.90 -8.04 5.97
C TYR A 115 20.95 -8.76 6.80
N GLN A 116 20.65 -9.08 8.05
CA GLN A 116 21.55 -9.86 8.90
C GLN A 116 21.30 -11.36 8.69
N LEU A 117 22.39 -12.12 8.72
CA LEU A 117 22.29 -13.59 8.71
C LEU A 117 21.63 -14.07 10.01
N PRO A 118 20.74 -15.06 9.94
CA PRO A 118 20.17 -15.65 11.14
C PRO A 118 21.27 -16.28 12.00
N THR A 119 21.21 -16.08 13.32
CA THR A 119 22.12 -16.74 14.25
C THR A 119 21.77 -18.22 14.30
N LEU A 120 22.65 -19.07 13.73
CA LEU A 120 22.54 -20.52 13.83
C LEU A 120 22.95 -20.94 15.25
N LYS A 121 22.00 -21.41 16.06
CA LYS A 121 22.33 -22.19 17.26
C LYS A 121 22.60 -23.63 16.82
N ILE A 122 23.87 -23.98 16.71
CA ILE A 122 24.31 -25.37 16.50
C ILE A 122 24.37 -25.99 17.90
N ASP A 123 23.48 -26.95 18.17
CA ASP A 123 23.57 -27.75 19.39
C ASP A 123 24.68 -28.83 19.20
N PRO A 124 25.80 -28.78 19.92
CA PRO A 124 26.93 -29.69 19.68
C PRO A 124 26.65 -31.12 20.12
N VAL A 125 25.53 -31.44 20.75
CA VAL A 125 25.31 -32.73 21.42
C VAL A 125 24.51 -33.74 20.60
N ARG A 126 23.88 -33.35 19.51
CA ARG A 126 23.14 -34.30 18.66
C ARG A 126 23.47 -33.99 17.19
N GLY A 127 24.18 -34.88 16.51
CA GLY A 127 24.49 -34.83 15.09
C GLY A 127 23.27 -34.78 14.15
N THR A 128 22.35 -33.85 14.41
CA THR A 128 21.16 -33.57 13.64
C THR A 128 21.40 -32.33 12.78
N GLN A 129 20.93 -32.39 11.58
CA GLN A 129 21.03 -31.30 10.59
C GLN A 129 20.51 -29.96 11.18
N PRO A 130 21.10 -28.80 10.78
CA PRO A 130 20.66 -27.49 11.26
C PRO A 130 19.22 -27.23 10.85
N VAL A 131 18.36 -26.93 11.83
CA VAL A 131 16.98 -26.49 11.59
C VAL A 131 17.02 -24.98 11.35
N LEU A 132 16.78 -24.58 10.13
CA LEU A 132 16.57 -23.17 9.76
C LEU A 132 15.22 -22.71 10.34
N HIS A 133 15.26 -21.92 11.40
CA HIS A 133 14.09 -21.17 11.84
C HIS A 133 14.01 -19.86 11.04
N ALA A 134 13.04 -19.79 10.13
CA ALA A 134 12.72 -18.53 9.47
C ALA A 134 12.24 -17.52 10.53
N VAL A 135 12.96 -16.42 10.66
CA VAL A 135 12.50 -15.27 11.44
C VAL A 135 11.33 -14.66 10.66
N ARG A 136 10.14 -14.70 11.25
CA ARG A 136 8.98 -14.00 10.69
C ARG A 136 9.23 -12.49 10.84
N ALA A 137 9.21 -11.81 9.68
CA ALA A 137 9.19 -10.35 9.61
C ALA A 137 7.83 -9.80 10.06
#